data_814221de959e64280803e8dc3f6d2f68
#
_entry.id   814221de959e64280803e8dc3f6d2f68
#
_cell.length_a   1.000
_cell.length_b   1.000
_cell.length_c   1.000
_cell.angle_alpha   90.00
_cell.angle_beta   90.00
_cell.angle_gamma   90.00
#
_symmetry.space_group_name_H-M   'P 1'
#
loop_
_entity.id
_entity.type
_entity.pdbx_description
1 polymer ?
#
loop_
_entity_poly.entity_id
_entity_poly.type
_entity_poly.pdbx_seq_one_letter_code
_entity_poly.pdbx_strand_id
1 'polypeptide(L)'
;MTHPLDRPVWSSLTGRQAHLAIARGGALRMDPRFGLFAAVAEEAPESLAALGALVREHGNSGLVELSPPPPIPGTAVVSSALCWQMAAKVVTPLKPVDFEIVALADADAPEMLALATLTKPGPFFSRTHELGEFVGVKVGGELAAMAGERMRPDGFTEVSGVCTRPDFRGKGYAAGLMAHVAGKILARGETPFLHSYADNAGANALYRALGFERRSDVWFTVLAAE
;
A
#
# COMPACT_ATOMS: atom_id res chain seq x y z
N MET A 1 -7.57 20.54 11.64
CA MET A 1 -6.70 19.34 11.55
C MET A 1 -6.82 18.79 10.14
N THR A 2 -5.73 18.50 9.48
CA THR A 2 -5.71 17.84 8.17
C THR A 2 -6.18 16.39 8.34
N HIS A 3 -6.90 15.86 7.36
CA HIS A 3 -7.39 14.48 7.42
C HIS A 3 -6.21 13.48 7.34
N PRO A 4 -6.15 12.39 8.15
CA PRO A 4 -5.02 11.46 8.17
C PRO A 4 -4.64 10.89 6.80
N LEU A 5 -5.63 10.72 5.92
CA LEU A 5 -5.41 10.22 4.56
C LEU A 5 -4.96 11.31 3.56
N ASP A 6 -4.88 12.59 3.92
CA ASP A 6 -4.29 13.61 3.03
C ASP A 6 -2.78 13.39 2.86
N ARG A 7 -2.14 12.82 3.89
CA ARG A 7 -0.72 12.50 3.92
C ARG A 7 -0.51 11.13 4.57
N PRO A 8 -0.93 10.03 3.91
CA PRO A 8 -1.05 8.72 4.55
C PRO A 8 0.30 8.16 5.00
N VAL A 9 1.38 8.43 4.25
CA VAL A 9 2.73 8.00 4.62
C VAL A 9 3.21 8.73 5.86
N TRP A 10 3.09 10.07 5.89
CA TRP A 10 3.46 10.88 7.06
C TRP A 10 2.67 10.44 8.29
N SER A 11 1.34 10.34 8.17
CA SER A 11 0.46 9.95 9.28
C SER A 11 0.79 8.55 9.82
N SER A 12 1.14 7.61 8.96
CA SER A 12 1.55 6.26 9.38
C SER A 12 2.88 6.28 10.12
N LEU A 13 3.91 6.96 9.54
CA LEU A 13 5.28 6.96 10.06
C LEU A 13 5.49 7.89 11.26
N THR A 14 4.58 8.81 11.54
CA THR A 14 4.56 9.60 12.80
C THR A 14 3.61 9.04 13.84
N GLY A 15 2.75 8.07 13.47
CA GLY A 15 1.76 7.42 14.32
C GLY A 15 2.08 5.95 14.57
N ARG A 16 1.14 5.09 14.20
CA ARG A 16 1.14 3.64 14.53
C ARG A 16 2.33 2.86 13.98
N GLN A 17 2.99 3.34 12.93
CA GLN A 17 4.15 2.71 12.29
C GLN A 17 5.44 3.52 12.50
N ALA A 18 5.50 4.40 13.51
CA ALA A 18 6.69 5.22 13.80
C ALA A 18 7.95 4.37 14.07
N HIS A 19 7.79 3.16 14.59
CA HIS A 19 8.88 2.21 14.83
C HIS A 19 9.56 1.70 13.54
N LEU A 20 8.95 1.89 12.38
CA LEU A 20 9.47 1.55 11.05
C LEU A 20 10.13 2.74 10.37
N ALA A 21 10.09 3.92 10.98
CA ALA A 21 10.57 5.14 10.35
C ALA A 21 12.08 5.32 10.57
N ILE A 22 12.78 5.63 9.50
CA ILE A 22 14.12 6.22 9.52
C ILE A 22 13.93 7.72 9.36
N ALA A 23 14.35 8.48 10.38
CA ALA A 23 14.18 9.93 10.42
C ALA A 23 15.48 10.67 10.11
N ARG A 24 15.35 11.78 9.38
CA ARG A 24 16.43 12.73 9.14
C ARG A 24 15.85 14.14 9.02
N GLY A 25 16.19 15.03 9.96
CA GLY A 25 15.59 16.37 9.99
C GLY A 25 14.07 16.32 9.89
N GLY A 26 13.49 17.07 8.96
CA GLY A 26 12.06 17.09 8.68
C GLY A 26 11.57 16.00 7.71
N ALA A 27 12.36 14.95 7.42
CA ALA A 27 12.00 13.87 6.51
C ALA A 27 11.94 12.52 7.23
N LEU A 28 11.03 11.67 6.79
CA LEU A 28 10.86 10.30 7.24
C LEU A 28 10.87 9.35 6.04
N ARG A 29 11.40 8.16 6.24
CA ARG A 29 11.35 7.07 5.31
C ARG A 29 11.04 5.76 6.04
N MET A 30 10.21 4.90 5.45
CA MET A 30 10.02 3.55 5.94
C MET A 30 11.31 2.73 5.75
N ASP A 31 11.66 1.87 6.70
CA ASP A 31 12.78 0.94 6.56
C ASP A 31 12.68 0.19 5.20
N PRO A 32 13.73 0.17 4.37
CA PRO A 32 13.72 -0.40 3.02
C PRO A 32 13.27 -1.86 2.94
N ARG A 33 13.38 -2.61 4.01
CA ARG A 33 12.95 -4.01 4.08
C ARG A 33 11.42 -4.15 4.03
N PHE A 34 10.69 -3.14 4.50
CA PHE A 34 9.23 -3.12 4.56
C PHE A 34 8.58 -2.39 3.40
N GLY A 35 9.21 -1.31 2.93
CA GLY A 35 8.65 -0.48 1.86
C GLY A 35 9.59 0.62 1.41
N LEU A 36 9.17 1.31 0.33
CA LEU A 36 9.93 2.45 -0.19
C LEU A 36 9.33 3.81 0.21
N PHE A 37 8.28 3.85 1.03
CA PHE A 37 7.51 5.05 1.30
C PHE A 37 8.29 6.07 2.14
N ALA A 38 8.20 7.35 1.72
CA ALA A 38 8.81 8.46 2.40
C ALA A 38 7.87 9.68 2.40
N ALA A 39 8.09 10.60 3.33
CA ALA A 39 7.35 11.85 3.44
C ALA A 39 8.21 12.92 4.13
N VAL A 40 7.84 14.19 3.98
CA VAL A 40 8.45 15.31 4.70
C VAL A 40 7.44 15.93 5.67
N ALA A 41 7.88 16.58 6.73
CA ALA A 41 7.00 17.32 7.64
C ALA A 41 6.30 18.47 6.90
N GLU A 42 7.07 19.20 6.12
CA GLU A 42 6.66 20.35 5.32
C GLU A 42 7.59 20.48 4.10
N GLU A 43 7.15 21.20 3.08
CA GLU A 43 7.95 21.44 1.86
C GLU A 43 9.01 22.56 2.06
N ALA A 44 9.64 22.61 3.24
CA ALA A 44 10.74 23.50 3.51
C ALA A 44 12.04 22.99 2.88
N PRO A 45 12.96 23.89 2.46
CA PRO A 45 14.22 23.50 1.81
C PRO A 45 15.03 22.48 2.62
N GLU A 46 15.05 22.60 3.94
CA GLU A 46 15.78 21.71 4.84
C GLU A 46 15.16 20.31 4.86
N SER A 47 13.82 20.22 4.87
CA SER A 47 13.09 18.94 4.84
C SER A 47 13.27 18.23 3.49
N LEU A 48 13.23 18.99 2.39
CA LEU A 48 13.46 18.45 1.04
C LEU A 48 14.91 17.97 0.86
N ALA A 49 15.89 18.72 1.37
CA ALA A 49 17.30 18.30 1.37
C ALA A 49 17.52 17.03 2.23
N ALA A 50 16.85 16.93 3.37
CA ALA A 50 16.88 15.74 4.23
C ALA A 50 16.26 14.52 3.53
N LEU A 51 15.14 14.69 2.80
CA LEU A 51 14.55 13.62 1.99
C LEU A 51 15.50 13.17 0.89
N GLY A 52 16.13 14.09 0.15
CA GLY A 52 17.13 13.76 -0.86
C GLY A 52 18.32 12.97 -0.30
N ALA A 53 18.76 13.29 0.92
CA ALA A 53 19.78 12.52 1.61
C ALA A 53 19.31 11.10 1.97
N LEU A 54 18.07 10.91 2.44
CA LEU A 54 17.49 9.58 2.69
C LEU A 54 17.40 8.74 1.41
N VAL A 55 17.02 9.36 0.28
CA VAL A 55 16.99 8.67 -1.02
C VAL A 55 18.38 8.16 -1.42
N ARG A 56 19.42 9.00 -1.28
CA ARG A 56 20.79 8.60 -1.60
C ARG A 56 21.32 7.48 -0.70
N GLU A 57 20.97 7.53 0.58
CA GLU A 57 21.48 6.56 1.57
C GLU A 57 20.75 5.21 1.49
N HIS A 58 19.46 5.22 1.22
CA HIS A 58 18.61 4.03 1.35
C HIS A 58 17.95 3.59 0.04
N GLY A 59 18.24 4.24 -1.07
CA GLY A 59 17.67 3.92 -2.39
C GLY A 59 16.30 4.54 -2.66
N ASN A 60 15.67 4.09 -3.72
CA ASN A 60 14.43 4.65 -4.24
C ASN A 60 13.38 4.86 -3.14
N SER A 61 12.71 6.00 -3.20
CA SER A 61 11.66 6.38 -2.24
C SER A 61 10.39 6.82 -2.95
N GLY A 62 9.24 6.39 -2.42
CA GLY A 62 7.91 6.67 -2.97
C GLY A 62 7.14 7.65 -2.09
N LEU A 63 6.67 8.72 -2.68
CA LEU A 63 5.81 9.71 -2.06
C LEU A 63 4.36 9.48 -2.47
N VAL A 64 3.43 9.64 -1.54
CA VAL A 64 1.98 9.61 -1.80
C VAL A 64 1.39 10.91 -1.26
N GLU A 65 1.17 11.86 -2.14
CA GLU A 65 0.76 13.22 -1.80
C GLU A 65 -0.38 13.70 -2.70
N LEU A 66 -1.12 14.74 -2.27
CA LEU A 66 -2.26 15.31 -3.03
C LEU A 66 -1.83 16.00 -4.32
N SER A 67 -0.56 16.40 -4.42
CA SER A 67 0.05 17.03 -5.59
C SER A 67 1.43 16.41 -5.87
N PRO A 68 1.95 16.51 -7.11
CA PRO A 68 3.34 16.14 -7.36
C PRO A 68 4.29 16.91 -6.46
N PRO A 69 5.34 16.27 -5.91
CA PRO A 69 6.29 16.95 -5.04
C PRO A 69 7.08 18.02 -5.82
N PRO A 70 7.56 19.07 -5.14
CA PRO A 70 8.53 19.99 -5.72
C PRO A 70 9.85 19.25 -6.01
N PRO A 71 10.76 19.86 -6.79
CA PRO A 71 12.10 19.30 -7.01
C PRO A 71 12.82 19.02 -5.69
N ILE A 72 13.32 17.78 -5.53
CA ILE A 72 14.01 17.34 -4.32
C ILE A 72 15.51 17.25 -4.61
N PRO A 73 16.36 17.99 -3.86
CA PRO A 73 17.79 18.11 -4.15
C PRO A 73 18.52 16.76 -4.21
N GLY A 74 19.26 16.51 -5.30
CA GLY A 74 20.06 15.30 -5.54
C GLY A 74 19.23 14.06 -5.80
N THR A 75 18.02 14.25 -6.38
CA THR A 75 17.15 13.14 -6.80
C THR A 75 16.52 13.42 -8.16
N ALA A 76 16.24 12.35 -8.89
CA ALA A 76 15.47 12.34 -10.11
C ALA A 76 14.13 11.62 -9.91
N VAL A 77 13.08 12.08 -10.60
CA VAL A 77 11.79 11.38 -10.66
C VAL A 77 11.90 10.20 -11.61
N VAL A 78 11.79 8.99 -11.09
CA VAL A 78 11.77 7.73 -11.88
C VAL A 78 10.40 7.51 -12.51
N SER A 79 9.34 7.76 -11.73
CA SER A 79 7.97 7.65 -12.18
C SER A 79 7.06 8.54 -11.35
N SER A 80 5.99 9.03 -11.96
CA SER A 80 4.92 9.73 -11.26
C SER A 80 3.59 9.36 -11.90
N ALA A 81 2.64 8.93 -11.09
CA ALA A 81 1.36 8.45 -11.57
C ALA A 81 0.21 8.94 -10.69
N LEU A 82 -0.90 9.29 -11.33
CA LEU A 82 -2.14 9.63 -10.66
C LEU A 82 -2.78 8.34 -10.13
N CYS A 83 -3.09 8.34 -8.85
CA CYS A 83 -3.82 7.27 -8.16
C CYS A 83 -5.12 7.80 -7.57
N TRP A 84 -6.12 6.94 -7.50
CA TRP A 84 -7.30 7.17 -6.68
C TRP A 84 -7.03 6.63 -5.27
N GLN A 85 -7.22 7.48 -4.30
CA GLN A 85 -7.35 7.05 -2.92
C GLN A 85 -8.82 6.75 -2.67
N MET A 86 -9.12 5.49 -2.31
CA MET A 86 -10.47 5.00 -2.12
C MET A 86 -10.64 4.48 -0.69
N ALA A 87 -11.84 4.62 -0.12
CA ALA A 87 -12.15 4.15 1.23
C ALA A 87 -13.55 3.54 1.27
N ALA A 88 -13.79 2.60 2.18
CA ALA A 88 -15.09 1.96 2.34
C ALA A 88 -15.57 2.07 3.81
N LYS A 89 -16.78 2.56 4.02
CA LYS A 89 -17.45 2.53 5.33
C LYS A 89 -18.21 1.22 5.57
N VAL A 90 -18.55 0.54 4.49
CA VAL A 90 -19.23 -0.74 4.47
C VAL A 90 -18.67 -1.54 3.32
N VAL A 91 -18.44 -2.83 3.52
CA VAL A 91 -18.07 -3.75 2.44
C VAL A 91 -19.34 -4.40 1.90
N THR A 92 -19.54 -4.33 0.59
CA THR A 92 -20.68 -4.99 -0.07
C THR A 92 -20.55 -6.51 0.10
N PRO A 93 -21.56 -7.19 0.63
CA PRO A 93 -21.55 -8.63 0.77
C PRO A 93 -21.36 -9.32 -0.58
N LEU A 94 -20.40 -10.21 -0.67
CA LEU A 94 -20.21 -11.08 -1.81
C LEU A 94 -21.07 -12.35 -1.67
N LYS A 95 -21.35 -13.00 -2.80
CA LYS A 95 -21.83 -14.39 -2.76
C LYS A 95 -20.81 -15.24 -2.01
N PRO A 96 -21.22 -16.31 -1.31
CA PRO A 96 -20.30 -17.25 -0.68
C PRO A 96 -19.21 -17.65 -1.68
N VAL A 97 -17.96 -17.58 -1.25
CA VAL A 97 -16.81 -17.98 -2.07
C VAL A 97 -16.63 -19.50 -1.97
N ASP A 98 -16.29 -20.13 -3.10
CA ASP A 98 -16.03 -21.58 -3.20
C ASP A 98 -14.51 -21.83 -3.12
N PHE A 99 -13.86 -21.20 -2.14
CA PHE A 99 -12.43 -21.40 -1.86
C PHE A 99 -12.11 -21.05 -0.40
N GLU A 100 -11.10 -21.69 0.13
CA GLU A 100 -10.60 -21.43 1.48
C GLU A 100 -9.68 -20.20 1.47
N ILE A 101 -9.86 -19.31 2.46
CA ILE A 101 -8.97 -18.19 2.75
C ILE A 101 -8.11 -18.59 3.94
N VAL A 102 -6.81 -18.66 3.74
CA VAL A 102 -5.83 -19.01 4.78
C VAL A 102 -5.06 -17.77 5.24
N ALA A 103 -4.72 -17.72 6.53
CA ALA A 103 -3.76 -16.73 7.03
C ALA A 103 -2.36 -17.05 6.48
N LEU A 104 -1.64 -16.02 6.06
CA LEU A 104 -0.25 -16.13 5.63
C LEU A 104 0.67 -15.65 6.75
N ALA A 105 1.79 -16.35 6.96
CA ALA A 105 2.75 -16.12 8.02
C ALA A 105 4.18 -16.00 7.44
N ASP A 106 5.16 -15.84 8.31
CA ASP A 106 6.58 -15.71 7.92
C ASP A 106 7.08 -16.87 7.05
N ALA A 107 6.57 -18.08 7.27
CA ALA A 107 6.90 -19.24 6.45
C ALA A 107 6.46 -19.09 4.98
N ASP A 108 5.42 -18.27 4.72
CA ASP A 108 4.89 -18.00 3.38
C ASP A 108 5.59 -16.81 2.70
N ALA A 109 6.43 -16.06 3.41
CA ALA A 109 7.06 -14.84 2.90
C ALA A 109 7.80 -15.01 1.56
N PRO A 110 8.54 -16.12 1.32
CA PRO A 110 9.17 -16.34 0.02
C PRO A 110 8.14 -16.48 -1.14
N GLU A 111 7.03 -17.18 -0.91
CA GLU A 111 5.96 -17.34 -1.91
C GLU A 111 5.22 -16.03 -2.15
N MET A 112 4.98 -15.25 -1.10
CA MET A 112 4.35 -13.92 -1.19
C MET A 112 5.22 -12.97 -2.02
N LEU A 113 6.53 -12.92 -1.76
CA LEU A 113 7.47 -12.09 -2.51
C LEU A 113 7.56 -12.54 -3.98
N ALA A 114 7.59 -13.84 -4.24
CA ALA A 114 7.59 -14.40 -5.60
C ALA A 114 6.31 -14.01 -6.36
N LEU A 115 5.14 -14.16 -5.71
CA LEU A 115 3.86 -13.78 -6.29
C LEU A 115 3.78 -12.28 -6.59
N ALA A 116 4.24 -11.42 -5.66
CA ALA A 116 4.30 -9.98 -5.86
C ALA A 116 5.28 -9.59 -6.98
N THR A 117 6.42 -10.24 -7.08
CA THR A 117 7.40 -10.01 -8.16
C THR A 117 6.80 -10.36 -9.53
N LEU A 118 6.07 -11.46 -9.61
CA LEU A 118 5.40 -11.92 -10.83
C LEU A 118 4.28 -10.98 -11.27
N THR A 119 3.47 -10.50 -10.32
CA THR A 119 2.20 -9.82 -10.62
C THR A 119 2.27 -8.31 -10.49
N LYS A 120 3.28 -7.77 -9.79
CA LYS A 120 3.55 -6.34 -9.57
C LYS A 120 2.34 -5.56 -9.05
N PRO A 121 1.75 -5.94 -7.91
CA PRO A 121 0.57 -5.29 -7.34
C PRO A 121 0.87 -3.91 -6.73
N GLY A 122 2.10 -3.45 -6.81
CA GLY A 122 2.68 -2.30 -6.15
C GLY A 122 3.93 -2.69 -5.37
N PRO A 123 4.52 -1.76 -4.59
CA PRO A 123 5.73 -2.05 -3.81
C PRO A 123 5.53 -3.18 -2.81
N PHE A 124 6.35 -4.23 -2.92
CA PHE A 124 6.39 -5.37 -2.00
C PHE A 124 7.84 -5.81 -1.80
N PHE A 125 8.27 -5.88 -0.56
CA PHE A 125 9.66 -6.14 -0.16
C PHE A 125 9.74 -7.34 0.78
N SER A 126 10.94 -7.71 1.21
CA SER A 126 11.18 -8.94 1.98
C SER A 126 10.39 -9.02 3.30
N ARG A 127 10.06 -7.88 3.90
CA ARG A 127 9.31 -7.79 5.17
C ARG A 127 7.98 -7.04 5.05
N THR A 128 7.47 -6.82 3.84
CA THR A 128 6.17 -6.14 3.65
C THR A 128 5.03 -6.91 4.32
N HIS A 129 5.11 -8.24 4.36
CA HIS A 129 4.10 -9.09 5.02
C HIS A 129 3.98 -8.84 6.53
N GLU A 130 4.96 -8.21 7.17
CA GLU A 130 4.93 -7.87 8.59
C GLU A 130 4.25 -6.51 8.88
N LEU A 131 3.82 -5.77 7.86
CA LEU A 131 3.13 -4.48 8.02
C LEU A 131 1.70 -4.62 8.58
N GLY A 132 1.12 -5.80 8.45
CA GLY A 132 -0.20 -6.15 8.95
C GLY A 132 -0.58 -7.58 8.60
N GLU A 133 -1.86 -7.92 8.73
CA GLU A 133 -2.33 -9.26 8.40
C GLU A 133 -2.35 -9.47 6.88
N PHE A 134 -1.86 -10.64 6.46
CA PHE A 134 -1.96 -11.11 5.09
C PHE A 134 -2.76 -12.41 5.03
N VAL A 135 -3.57 -12.56 3.99
CA VAL A 135 -4.35 -13.76 3.71
C VAL A 135 -4.16 -14.18 2.26
N GLY A 136 -4.35 -15.45 1.99
CA GLY A 136 -4.18 -16.01 0.65
C GLY A 136 -5.14 -17.13 0.31
N VAL A 137 -5.10 -17.53 -0.95
CA VAL A 137 -5.70 -18.75 -1.48
C VAL A 137 -4.58 -19.63 -1.97
N LYS A 138 -4.50 -20.87 -1.47
CA LYS A 138 -3.56 -21.88 -1.94
C LYS A 138 -4.28 -22.92 -2.80
N VAL A 139 -3.69 -23.27 -3.92
CA VAL A 139 -4.20 -24.29 -4.85
C VAL A 139 -3.09 -25.30 -5.12
N GLY A 140 -3.34 -26.56 -4.80
CA GLY A 140 -2.31 -27.59 -4.94
C GLY A 140 -1.07 -27.37 -4.05
N GLY A 141 -1.23 -26.63 -2.95
CA GLY A 141 -0.14 -26.25 -2.04
C GLY A 141 0.60 -24.97 -2.40
N GLU A 142 0.36 -24.37 -3.57
CA GLU A 142 1.00 -23.15 -4.05
C GLU A 142 0.11 -21.92 -3.81
N LEU A 143 0.71 -20.78 -3.51
CA LEU A 143 0.01 -19.50 -3.32
C LEU A 143 -0.52 -18.95 -4.66
N ALA A 144 -1.83 -19.03 -4.87
CA ALA A 144 -2.52 -18.59 -6.08
C ALA A 144 -2.90 -17.09 -6.05
N ALA A 145 -3.26 -16.58 -4.87
CA ALA A 145 -3.64 -15.18 -4.68
C ALA A 145 -3.38 -14.75 -3.24
N MET A 146 -3.16 -13.45 -3.03
CA MET A 146 -3.03 -12.87 -1.70
C MET A 146 -3.63 -11.46 -1.62
N ALA A 147 -3.90 -11.01 -0.41
CA ALA A 147 -4.20 -9.63 -0.05
C ALA A 147 -3.77 -9.40 1.41
N GLY A 148 -3.50 -8.16 1.78
CA GLY A 148 -3.13 -7.86 3.17
C GLY A 148 -3.19 -6.37 3.47
N GLU A 149 -2.52 -5.98 4.54
CA GLU A 149 -2.50 -4.62 5.08
C GLU A 149 -1.13 -3.96 4.88
N ARG A 150 -1.09 -2.62 4.79
CA ARG A 150 0.16 -1.89 4.59
C ARG A 150 0.27 -0.64 5.47
N MET A 151 -0.26 0.51 5.03
CA MET A 151 -0.21 1.76 5.81
C MET A 151 -1.30 1.78 6.87
N ARG A 152 -0.98 2.33 8.05
CA ARG A 152 -1.89 2.36 9.20
C ARG A 152 -1.96 3.75 9.84
N PRO A 153 -2.48 4.78 9.14
CA PRO A 153 -2.85 6.05 9.76
C PRO A 153 -3.89 5.85 10.85
N ASP A 154 -3.99 6.76 11.82
CA ASP A 154 -4.97 6.64 12.91
C ASP A 154 -6.40 6.55 12.38
N GLY A 155 -7.11 5.50 12.81
CA GLY A 155 -8.47 5.18 12.38
C GLY A 155 -8.61 4.56 10.99
N PHE A 156 -7.48 4.32 10.30
CA PHE A 156 -7.47 3.78 8.93
C PHE A 156 -6.45 2.66 8.78
N THR A 157 -6.75 1.68 7.92
CA THR A 157 -5.78 0.65 7.49
C THR A 157 -5.90 0.39 6.00
N GLU A 158 -4.77 0.38 5.30
CA GLU A 158 -4.71 0.20 3.86
C GLU A 158 -4.78 -1.26 3.47
N VAL A 159 -5.75 -1.60 2.60
CA VAL A 159 -5.78 -2.88 1.88
C VAL A 159 -4.75 -2.82 0.75
N SER A 160 -3.80 -3.73 0.74
CA SER A 160 -2.67 -3.72 -0.20
C SER A 160 -2.22 -5.13 -0.58
N GLY A 161 -1.26 -5.21 -1.50
CA GLY A 161 -0.69 -6.49 -1.95
C GLY A 161 -1.70 -7.41 -2.65
N VAL A 162 -2.81 -6.86 -3.12
CA VAL A 162 -3.87 -7.64 -3.78
C VAL A 162 -3.38 -8.12 -5.13
N CYS A 163 -3.16 -9.41 -5.25
CA CYS A 163 -2.73 -10.01 -6.51
C CYS A 163 -3.16 -11.47 -6.65
N THR A 164 -3.25 -11.88 -7.92
CA THR A 164 -3.60 -13.25 -8.32
C THR A 164 -2.70 -13.68 -9.45
N ARG A 165 -2.12 -14.87 -9.35
CA ARG A 165 -1.34 -15.47 -10.44
C ARG A 165 -2.17 -15.46 -11.73
N PRO A 166 -1.55 -15.23 -12.90
CA PRO A 166 -2.26 -15.13 -14.18
C PRO A 166 -3.15 -16.31 -14.49
N ASP A 167 -2.68 -17.52 -14.23
CA ASP A 167 -3.35 -18.81 -14.48
C ASP A 167 -4.54 -19.08 -13.52
N PHE A 168 -4.66 -18.30 -12.45
CA PHE A 168 -5.77 -18.38 -11.48
C PHE A 168 -6.74 -17.19 -11.53
N ARG A 169 -6.58 -16.26 -12.47
CA ARG A 169 -7.49 -15.11 -12.64
C ARG A 169 -8.90 -15.57 -13.05
N GLY A 170 -9.89 -14.67 -12.86
CA GLY A 170 -11.29 -14.94 -13.22
C GLY A 170 -12.06 -15.83 -12.23
N LYS A 171 -11.42 -16.32 -11.15
CA LYS A 171 -12.03 -17.20 -10.14
C LYS A 171 -12.56 -16.46 -8.91
N GLY A 172 -12.56 -15.11 -8.90
CA GLY A 172 -13.07 -14.31 -7.79
C GLY A 172 -12.13 -14.19 -6.58
N TYR A 173 -10.91 -14.72 -6.62
CA TYR A 173 -9.99 -14.73 -5.48
C TYR A 173 -9.69 -13.33 -4.94
N ALA A 174 -9.34 -12.38 -5.82
CA ALA A 174 -9.07 -11.01 -5.41
C ALA A 174 -10.26 -10.36 -4.71
N ALA A 175 -11.48 -10.55 -5.23
CA ALA A 175 -12.70 -10.02 -4.62
C ALA A 175 -12.94 -10.59 -3.22
N GLY A 176 -12.85 -11.91 -3.06
CA GLY A 176 -13.05 -12.59 -1.78
C GLY A 176 -12.01 -12.19 -0.74
N LEU A 177 -10.72 -12.15 -1.13
CA LEU A 177 -9.63 -11.76 -0.25
C LEU A 177 -9.76 -10.29 0.20
N MET A 178 -10.07 -9.38 -0.73
CA MET A 178 -10.29 -7.97 -0.38
C MET A 178 -11.48 -7.77 0.55
N ALA A 179 -12.61 -8.43 0.28
CA ALA A 179 -13.77 -8.37 1.15
C ALA A 179 -13.44 -8.88 2.56
N HIS A 180 -12.66 -9.96 2.65
CA HIS A 180 -12.20 -10.51 3.93
C HIS A 180 -11.32 -9.52 4.70
N VAL A 181 -10.26 -8.98 4.07
CA VAL A 181 -9.33 -8.02 4.71
C VAL A 181 -10.08 -6.75 5.12
N ALA A 182 -10.86 -6.16 4.21
CA ALA A 182 -11.63 -4.96 4.51
C ALA A 182 -12.68 -5.18 5.61
N GLY A 183 -13.33 -6.36 5.64
CA GLY A 183 -14.25 -6.74 6.70
C GLY A 183 -13.56 -6.86 8.07
N LYS A 184 -12.36 -7.42 8.13
CA LYS A 184 -11.56 -7.47 9.38
C LYS A 184 -11.16 -6.08 9.84
N ILE A 185 -10.79 -5.18 8.94
CA ILE A 185 -10.45 -3.79 9.26
C ILE A 185 -11.67 -3.08 9.86
N LEU A 186 -12.85 -3.20 9.25
CA LEU A 186 -14.09 -2.63 9.76
C LEU A 186 -14.48 -3.22 11.14
N ALA A 187 -14.29 -4.52 11.33
CA ALA A 187 -14.59 -5.19 12.62
C ALA A 187 -13.71 -4.67 13.76
N ARG A 188 -12.53 -4.11 13.48
CA ARG A 188 -11.66 -3.43 14.45
C ARG A 188 -12.05 -1.97 14.71
N GLY A 189 -13.10 -1.47 14.06
CA GLY A 189 -13.53 -0.07 14.13
C GLY A 189 -12.69 0.89 13.29
N GLU A 190 -11.89 0.38 12.36
CA GLU A 190 -11.07 1.16 11.44
C GLU A 190 -11.73 1.25 10.06
N THR A 191 -11.36 2.26 9.29
CA THR A 191 -11.83 2.41 7.90
C THR A 191 -10.81 1.82 6.93
N PRO A 192 -11.16 0.78 6.14
CA PRO A 192 -10.29 0.28 5.08
C PRO A 192 -10.18 1.32 3.96
N PHE A 193 -8.96 1.54 3.50
CA PHE A 193 -8.68 2.37 2.33
C PHE A 193 -7.68 1.66 1.41
N LEU A 194 -7.50 2.20 0.21
CA LEU A 194 -6.53 1.69 -0.76
C LEU A 194 -6.08 2.81 -1.71
N HIS A 195 -4.97 2.57 -2.41
CA HIS A 195 -4.57 3.35 -3.57
C HIS A 195 -4.60 2.47 -4.81
N SER A 196 -5.12 3.03 -5.90
CA SER A 196 -5.18 2.38 -7.20
C SER A 196 -4.79 3.34 -8.30
N TYR A 197 -4.00 2.90 -9.27
CA TYR A 197 -3.73 3.71 -10.45
C TYR A 197 -5.05 4.13 -11.11
N ALA A 198 -5.15 5.40 -11.49
CA ALA A 198 -6.40 5.97 -12.02
C ALA A 198 -6.84 5.29 -13.33
N ASP A 199 -5.87 4.80 -14.11
CA ASP A 199 -6.06 4.09 -15.39
C ASP A 199 -6.31 2.59 -15.25
N ASN A 200 -6.22 2.02 -14.04
CA ASN A 200 -6.50 0.59 -13.80
C ASN A 200 -8.02 0.32 -13.73
N ALA A 201 -8.68 0.40 -14.88
CA ALA A 201 -10.14 0.30 -14.97
C ALA A 201 -10.69 -1.00 -14.34
N GLY A 202 -9.99 -2.12 -14.52
CA GLY A 202 -10.44 -3.43 -14.00
C GLY A 202 -10.41 -3.48 -12.47
N ALA A 203 -9.31 -3.06 -11.85
CA ALA A 203 -9.21 -3.01 -10.40
C ALA A 203 -10.19 -1.98 -9.80
N ASN A 204 -10.30 -0.81 -10.43
CA ASN A 204 -11.20 0.25 -9.98
C ASN A 204 -12.68 -0.17 -10.03
N ALA A 205 -13.08 -0.97 -11.03
CA ALA A 205 -14.42 -1.54 -11.09
C ALA A 205 -14.67 -2.54 -9.94
N LEU A 206 -13.70 -3.41 -9.66
CA LEU A 206 -13.78 -4.34 -8.53
C LEU A 206 -13.91 -3.59 -7.19
N TYR A 207 -13.08 -2.57 -6.96
CA TYR A 207 -13.09 -1.82 -5.70
C TYR A 207 -14.43 -1.10 -5.47
N ARG A 208 -15.00 -0.49 -6.51
CA ARG A 208 -16.35 0.10 -6.43
C ARG A 208 -17.42 -0.94 -6.14
N ALA A 209 -17.36 -2.11 -6.78
CA ALA A 209 -18.31 -3.19 -6.53
C ALA A 209 -18.24 -3.70 -5.07
N LEU A 210 -17.07 -3.61 -4.43
CA LEU A 210 -16.87 -3.93 -3.01
C LEU A 210 -17.27 -2.81 -2.05
N GLY A 211 -17.71 -1.64 -2.54
CA GLY A 211 -18.15 -0.53 -1.71
C GLY A 211 -17.06 0.52 -1.42
N PHE A 212 -15.89 0.43 -2.08
CA PHE A 212 -14.90 1.49 -1.98
C PHE A 212 -15.29 2.68 -2.85
N GLU A 213 -15.33 3.85 -2.25
CA GLU A 213 -15.60 5.11 -2.91
C GLU A 213 -14.32 5.94 -3.06
N ARG A 214 -14.20 6.66 -4.18
CA ARG A 214 -13.08 7.58 -4.40
C ARG A 214 -13.18 8.75 -3.43
N ARG A 215 -12.19 8.87 -2.55
CA ARG A 215 -12.06 9.98 -1.60
C ARG A 215 -11.30 11.16 -2.21
N SER A 216 -10.17 10.88 -2.84
CA SER A 216 -9.27 11.91 -3.37
C SER A 216 -8.43 11.35 -4.51
N ASP A 217 -7.84 12.27 -5.27
CA ASP A 217 -6.68 11.99 -6.13
C ASP A 217 -5.41 12.18 -5.33
N VAL A 218 -4.44 11.31 -5.57
CA VAL A 218 -3.11 11.40 -5.01
C VAL A 218 -2.08 11.06 -6.08
N TRP A 219 -0.90 11.63 -5.96
CA TRP A 219 0.23 11.32 -6.82
C TRP A 219 1.16 10.34 -6.12
N PHE A 220 1.42 9.22 -6.77
CA PHE A 220 2.47 8.30 -6.38
C PHE A 220 3.72 8.59 -7.20
N THR A 221 4.70 9.23 -6.56
CA THR A 221 5.96 9.65 -7.22
C THR A 221 7.13 8.87 -6.64
N VAL A 222 7.88 8.19 -7.49
CA VAL A 222 9.09 7.45 -7.10
C VAL A 222 10.32 8.28 -7.46
N LEU A 223 11.18 8.47 -6.47
CA LEU A 223 12.45 9.18 -6.57
C LEU A 223 13.62 8.19 -6.52
N ALA A 224 14.67 8.46 -7.29
CA ALA A 224 15.97 7.82 -7.18
C ALA A 224 17.07 8.86 -6.97
N ALA A 225 18.22 8.46 -6.47
CA ALA A 225 19.40 9.32 -6.46
C ALA A 225 19.85 9.63 -7.91
N GLU A 226 20.31 10.88 -8.13
CA GLU A 226 20.99 11.29 -9.39
C GLU A 226 22.34 10.63 -9.56
#